data_6f9be36f1a7e9e2cb3b44dbe6c1f65df
#
_entry.id   6f9be36f1a7e9e2cb3b44dbe6c1f65df
#
_cell.length_a   1.000
_cell.length_b   1.000
_cell.length_c   1.000
_cell.angle_alpha   90.00
_cell.angle_beta   90.00
_cell.angle_gamma   90.00
#
_symmetry.space_group_name_H-M   'P 1'
#
loop_
_entity.id
_entity.type
_entity.pdbx_description
1 polymer ?
#
loop_
_entity_poly.entity_id
_entity_poly.type
_entity_poly.pdbx_seq_one_letter_code
_entity_poly.pdbx_strand_id
1 'polypeptide(L)'
;MQLPIFEKYIDELIEKSTLDVPAWNIEKAREGKAAGWNYIDGCMILALLEIYNATGEKKYYEFADAFIDHRVQEDGTITKYSVEEYNIDNVNAGKTLFALYALNGKEKYRKAIDLIRSQLETQPRTKEGNFWHKDIYPWQVWLDGTYMAQPFYMEYETRFNKMQGCIDSYKQFMNIKKHMRDEKTGLYYHGYDESRQMYW
;
A
#
# COMPACT_ATOMS: atom_id res chain seq x y z
N MET A 1 16.96 20.06 7.65
CA MET A 1 15.86 21.04 7.43
C MET A 1 14.94 20.91 8.64
N GLN A 2 14.74 21.96 9.41
CA GLN A 2 13.78 21.91 10.54
C GLN A 2 12.38 22.08 9.97
N LEU A 3 11.47 21.13 10.28
CA LEU A 3 10.04 21.17 9.92
C LEU A 3 9.15 21.20 11.17
N PRO A 4 9.32 22.21 12.07
CA PRO A 4 8.80 22.16 13.43
C PRO A 4 7.28 21.94 13.54
N ILE A 5 6.51 22.41 12.55
CA ILE A 5 5.04 22.29 12.54
C ILE A 5 4.62 20.86 12.23
N PHE A 6 5.26 20.22 11.23
CA PHE A 6 4.96 18.84 10.86
C PHE A 6 5.42 17.85 11.93
N GLU A 7 6.63 18.06 12.47
CA GLU A 7 7.18 17.21 13.54
C GLU A 7 6.25 17.21 14.76
N LYS A 8 5.82 18.38 15.22
CA LYS A 8 4.89 18.47 16.34
C LYS A 8 3.57 17.74 16.09
N TYR A 9 2.98 17.90 14.91
CA TYR A 9 1.73 17.24 14.55
C TYR A 9 1.88 15.71 14.51
N ILE A 10 2.96 15.22 13.93
CA ILE A 10 3.25 13.80 13.85
C ILE A 10 3.54 13.21 15.23
N ASP A 11 4.32 13.93 16.06
CA ASP A 11 4.59 13.52 17.43
C ASP A 11 3.29 13.38 18.25
N GLU A 12 2.37 14.35 18.13
CA GLU A 12 1.07 14.27 18.78
C GLU A 12 0.23 13.07 18.29
N LEU A 13 0.31 12.72 17.00
CA LEU A 13 -0.35 11.53 16.48
C LEU A 13 0.25 10.24 17.05
N ILE A 14 1.57 10.14 17.11
CA ILE A 14 2.27 8.99 17.69
C ILE A 14 1.92 8.85 19.17
N GLU A 15 2.01 9.93 19.96
CA GLU A 15 1.71 9.93 21.39
C GLU A 15 0.28 9.49 21.73
N LYS A 16 -0.68 9.84 20.85
CA LYS A 16 -2.10 9.47 21.00
C LYS A 16 -2.43 8.08 20.45
N SER A 17 -1.48 7.41 19.81
CA SER A 17 -1.68 6.12 19.18
C SER A 17 -1.23 4.97 20.06
N THR A 18 -1.92 3.85 19.92
CA THR A 18 -1.42 2.53 20.29
C THR A 18 -1.16 1.71 19.03
N LEU A 19 -0.46 0.59 19.17
CA LEU A 19 -0.22 -0.30 18.03
C LEU A 19 -1.54 -0.88 17.46
N ASP A 20 -2.58 -1.03 18.29
CA ASP A 20 -3.89 -1.51 17.88
C ASP A 20 -4.82 -0.39 17.39
N VAL A 21 -4.77 0.77 18.03
CA VAL A 21 -5.69 1.88 17.75
C VAL A 21 -4.89 3.15 17.43
N PRO A 22 -4.48 3.31 16.17
CA PRO A 22 -3.73 4.49 15.74
C PRO A 22 -4.64 5.72 15.64
N ALA A 23 -4.18 6.86 16.16
CA ALA A 23 -4.95 8.11 16.22
C ALA A 23 -5.31 8.68 14.83
N TRP A 24 -4.53 8.38 13.82
CA TRP A 24 -4.78 8.81 12.43
C TRP A 24 -5.91 8.03 11.74
N ASN A 25 -6.24 6.82 12.22
CA ASN A 25 -7.38 6.05 11.72
C ASN A 25 -8.63 6.41 12.55
N ILE A 26 -9.16 7.60 12.24
CA ILE A 26 -10.20 8.25 13.04
C ILE A 26 -11.44 7.38 13.24
N GLU A 27 -11.84 6.61 12.21
CA GLU A 27 -13.01 5.73 12.30
C GLU A 27 -12.78 4.63 13.34
N LYS A 28 -11.65 3.94 13.26
CA LYS A 28 -11.30 2.89 14.22
C LYS A 28 -11.05 3.44 15.62
N ALA A 29 -10.42 4.60 15.72
CA ALA A 29 -10.23 5.27 17.00
C ALA A 29 -11.54 5.65 17.68
N ARG A 30 -12.54 6.16 16.93
CA ARG A 30 -13.87 6.48 17.44
C ARG A 30 -14.68 5.25 17.87
N GLU A 31 -14.52 4.15 17.14
CA GLU A 31 -15.17 2.88 17.46
C GLU A 31 -14.51 2.12 18.60
N GLY A 32 -13.30 2.51 19.03
CA GLY A 32 -12.48 1.77 19.99
C GLY A 32 -12.09 0.38 19.48
N LYS A 33 -12.03 0.19 18.15
CA LYS A 33 -11.71 -1.08 17.52
C LYS A 33 -10.28 -1.11 17.00
N ALA A 34 -9.62 -2.25 17.15
CA ALA A 34 -8.31 -2.47 16.58
C ALA A 34 -8.33 -2.35 15.05
N ALA A 35 -7.40 -1.56 14.51
CA ALA A 35 -7.13 -1.48 13.09
C ALA A 35 -6.61 -2.82 12.55
N GLY A 36 -6.91 -3.10 11.30
CA GLY A 36 -6.35 -4.24 10.57
C GLY A 36 -5.19 -3.81 9.67
N TRP A 37 -4.86 -4.67 8.73
CA TRP A 37 -3.98 -4.34 7.64
C TRP A 37 -4.74 -3.52 6.59
N ASN A 38 -4.35 -2.28 6.35
CA ASN A 38 -5.09 -1.37 5.46
C ASN A 38 -4.21 -0.27 4.87
N TYR A 39 -4.73 0.43 3.84
CA TYR A 39 -3.98 1.48 3.14
C TYR A 39 -3.75 2.74 3.97
N ILE A 40 -4.66 3.10 4.88
CA ILE A 40 -4.55 4.31 5.71
C ILE A 40 -3.30 4.22 6.57
N ASP A 41 -3.16 3.08 7.26
CA ASP A 41 -1.99 2.80 8.09
C ASP A 41 -0.73 2.71 7.23
N GLY A 42 -0.83 2.07 6.05
CA GLY A 42 0.28 2.01 5.10
C GLY A 42 0.81 3.39 4.70
N CYS A 43 -0.07 4.35 4.39
CA CYS A 43 0.31 5.71 4.06
C CYS A 43 1.01 6.41 5.24
N MET A 44 0.47 6.26 6.45
CA MET A 44 1.06 6.90 7.63
C MET A 44 2.42 6.31 7.97
N ILE A 45 2.55 5.00 7.96
CA ILE A 45 3.84 4.34 8.25
C ILE A 45 4.90 4.69 7.20
N LEU A 46 4.53 4.79 5.91
CA LEU A 46 5.44 5.29 4.88
C LEU A 46 5.88 6.74 5.20
N ALA A 47 4.95 7.61 5.60
CA ALA A 47 5.29 8.98 5.97
C ALA A 47 6.27 9.04 7.15
N LEU A 48 6.11 8.19 8.17
CA LEU A 48 7.05 8.10 9.29
C LEU A 48 8.45 7.66 8.84
N LEU A 49 8.53 6.68 7.94
CA LEU A 49 9.82 6.21 7.39
C LEU A 49 10.50 7.31 6.55
N GLU A 50 9.73 8.10 5.79
CA GLU A 50 10.28 9.24 5.03
C GLU A 50 10.73 10.38 5.96
N ILE A 51 10.03 10.64 7.06
CA ILE A 51 10.49 11.61 8.06
C ILE A 51 11.79 11.10 8.72
N TYR A 52 11.87 9.83 9.06
CA TYR A 52 13.11 9.23 9.55
C TYR A 52 14.27 9.40 8.56
N ASN A 53 14.04 9.11 7.28
CA ASN A 53 15.05 9.29 6.23
C ASN A 53 15.51 10.75 6.11
N ALA A 54 14.60 11.71 6.27
CA ALA A 54 14.90 13.14 6.14
C ALA A 54 15.57 13.74 7.38
N THR A 55 15.25 13.26 8.57
CA THR A 55 15.65 13.86 9.85
C THR A 55 16.70 13.07 10.63
N GLY A 56 16.73 11.73 10.45
CA GLY A 56 17.51 10.81 11.27
C GLY A 56 16.92 10.52 12.66
N GLU A 57 15.72 11.07 12.97
CA GLU A 57 15.04 10.90 14.25
C GLU A 57 14.50 9.48 14.43
N LYS A 58 15.19 8.68 15.23
CA LYS A 58 14.91 7.24 15.41
C LYS A 58 13.49 6.92 15.87
N LYS A 59 12.85 7.80 16.64
CA LYS A 59 11.49 7.61 17.15
C LYS A 59 10.48 7.27 16.05
N TYR A 60 10.62 7.84 14.86
CA TYR A 60 9.74 7.58 13.72
C TYR A 60 9.93 6.18 13.15
N TYR A 61 11.18 5.75 13.00
CA TYR A 61 11.50 4.37 12.61
C TYR A 61 11.04 3.36 13.66
N GLU A 62 11.35 3.63 14.93
CA GLU A 62 11.02 2.71 16.05
C GLU A 62 9.51 2.49 16.15
N PHE A 63 8.72 3.57 16.01
CA PHE A 63 7.27 3.44 15.99
C PHE A 63 6.77 2.69 14.75
N ALA A 64 7.29 3.02 13.56
CA ALA A 64 6.92 2.37 12.31
C ALA A 64 7.24 0.87 12.35
N ASP A 65 8.42 0.49 12.82
CA ASP A 65 8.82 -0.92 12.97
C ASP A 65 7.94 -1.65 13.98
N ALA A 66 7.71 -1.08 15.17
CA ALA A 66 6.84 -1.67 16.19
C ALA A 66 5.41 -1.88 15.68
N PHE A 67 4.87 -0.91 14.92
CA PHE A 67 3.53 -0.96 14.37
C PHE A 67 3.35 -2.08 13.33
N ILE A 68 4.31 -2.25 12.44
CA ILE A 68 4.31 -3.31 11.42
C ILE A 68 4.65 -4.67 12.06
N ASP A 69 5.63 -4.71 12.96
CA ASP A 69 6.05 -5.91 13.70
C ASP A 69 4.90 -6.57 14.47
N HIS A 70 4.03 -5.74 15.07
CA HIS A 70 2.84 -6.19 15.79
C HIS A 70 1.83 -6.92 14.89
N ARG A 71 1.82 -6.65 13.60
CA ARG A 71 0.88 -7.23 12.61
C ARG A 71 1.45 -8.41 11.84
N VAL A 72 2.75 -8.50 11.69
CA VAL A 72 3.42 -9.54 10.90
C VAL A 72 3.92 -10.64 11.81
N GLN A 73 3.45 -11.87 11.59
CA GLN A 73 3.85 -13.05 12.36
C GLN A 73 5.18 -13.63 11.86
N GLU A 74 5.83 -14.47 12.64
CA GLU A 74 7.14 -15.07 12.30
C GLU A 74 7.12 -15.93 11.02
N ASP A 75 5.97 -16.45 10.66
CA ASP A 75 5.78 -17.20 9.42
C ASP A 75 5.50 -16.31 8.20
N GLY A 76 5.38 -14.97 8.41
CA GLY A 76 5.08 -13.98 7.38
C GLY A 76 3.58 -13.72 7.18
N THR A 77 2.70 -14.41 7.90
CA THR A 77 1.27 -14.09 7.87
C THR A 77 1.00 -12.72 8.49
N ILE A 78 -0.05 -12.06 8.04
CA ILE A 78 -0.38 -10.69 8.44
C ILE A 78 -1.76 -10.68 9.07
N THR A 79 -1.87 -10.10 10.25
CA THR A 79 -3.13 -10.01 11.00
C THR A 79 -4.19 -9.24 10.21
N LYS A 80 -5.36 -9.87 10.02
CA LYS A 80 -6.50 -9.32 9.26
C LYS A 80 -6.16 -8.97 7.80
N TYR A 81 -5.29 -9.76 7.17
CA TYR A 81 -5.03 -9.74 5.74
C TYR A 81 -5.31 -11.13 5.18
N SER A 82 -5.97 -11.19 4.03
CA SER A 82 -6.16 -12.41 3.25
C SER A 82 -5.90 -12.12 1.77
N VAL A 83 -5.19 -13.02 1.12
CA VAL A 83 -4.94 -12.99 -0.33
C VAL A 83 -6.26 -13.09 -1.09
N GLU A 84 -7.20 -13.90 -0.60
CA GLU A 84 -8.47 -14.22 -1.24
C GLU A 84 -9.47 -13.04 -1.25
N GLU A 85 -9.24 -12.00 -0.46
CA GLU A 85 -10.01 -10.75 -0.57
C GLU A 85 -9.75 -10.02 -1.88
N TYR A 86 -8.60 -10.28 -2.50
CA TYR A 86 -8.17 -9.59 -3.72
C TYR A 86 -8.40 -8.07 -3.66
N ASN A 87 -8.07 -7.48 -2.52
CA ASN A 87 -8.22 -6.06 -2.28
C ASN A 87 -6.89 -5.33 -2.52
N ILE A 88 -6.82 -4.56 -3.61
CA ILE A 88 -5.61 -3.80 -3.98
C ILE A 88 -5.20 -2.79 -2.90
N ASP A 89 -6.16 -2.22 -2.16
CA ASP A 89 -5.83 -1.26 -1.08
C ASP A 89 -4.92 -1.89 -0.02
N ASN A 90 -5.10 -3.18 0.26
CA ASN A 90 -4.30 -3.88 1.26
C ASN A 90 -2.84 -4.08 0.84
N VAL A 91 -2.54 -4.01 -0.47
CA VAL A 91 -1.16 -4.06 -0.98
C VAL A 91 -0.36 -2.82 -0.58
N ASN A 92 -1.03 -1.67 -0.42
CA ASN A 92 -0.37 -0.40 -0.11
C ASN A 92 0.50 -0.46 1.14
N ALA A 93 -0.01 -1.06 2.22
CA ALA A 93 0.75 -1.17 3.46
C ALA A 93 2.01 -2.06 3.30
N GLY A 94 2.00 -2.98 2.35
CA GLY A 94 3.14 -3.83 2.01
C GLY A 94 4.39 -3.07 1.56
N LYS A 95 4.23 -1.85 1.03
CA LYS A 95 5.36 -0.99 0.65
C LYS A 95 6.29 -0.68 1.82
N THR A 96 5.75 -0.59 3.03
CA THR A 96 6.52 -0.33 4.26
C THR A 96 7.52 -1.44 4.58
N LEU A 97 7.17 -2.68 4.21
CA LEU A 97 7.98 -3.86 4.50
C LEU A 97 9.34 -3.83 3.81
N PHE A 98 9.45 -3.25 2.61
CA PHE A 98 10.73 -3.17 1.89
C PHE A 98 11.75 -2.29 2.61
N ALA A 99 11.30 -1.12 3.10
CA ALA A 99 12.16 -0.21 3.84
C ALA A 99 12.57 -0.82 5.20
N LEU A 100 11.61 -1.38 5.93
CA LEU A 100 11.86 -2.01 7.23
C LEU A 100 12.78 -3.23 7.10
N TYR A 101 12.56 -4.10 6.09
CA TYR A 101 13.43 -5.23 5.83
C TYR A 101 14.87 -4.79 5.48
N ALA A 102 15.02 -3.73 4.71
CA ALA A 102 16.34 -3.18 4.40
C ALA A 102 17.05 -2.59 5.63
N LEU A 103 16.30 -2.03 6.59
CA LEU A 103 16.86 -1.43 7.80
C LEU A 103 17.25 -2.45 8.87
N ASN A 104 16.47 -3.53 9.02
CA ASN A 104 16.66 -4.45 10.17
C ASN A 104 16.79 -5.94 9.82
N GLY A 105 16.54 -6.34 8.57
CA GLY A 105 16.74 -7.71 8.11
C GLY A 105 15.79 -8.76 8.70
N LYS A 106 14.65 -8.36 9.28
CA LYS A 106 13.69 -9.31 9.86
C LYS A 106 13.08 -10.20 8.78
N GLU A 107 13.40 -11.49 8.78
CA GLU A 107 12.95 -12.46 7.78
C GLU A 107 11.42 -12.58 7.67
N LYS A 108 10.68 -12.32 8.74
CA LYS A 108 9.23 -12.27 8.69
C LYS A 108 8.70 -11.19 7.74
N TYR A 109 9.40 -10.05 7.59
CA TYR A 109 9.03 -9.03 6.63
C TYR A 109 9.25 -9.50 5.18
N ARG A 110 10.34 -10.23 4.94
CA ARG A 110 10.58 -10.84 3.62
C ARG A 110 9.47 -11.81 3.24
N LYS A 111 9.08 -12.68 4.16
CA LYS A 111 7.97 -13.63 3.97
C LYS A 111 6.63 -12.91 3.74
N ALA A 112 6.36 -11.83 4.49
CA ALA A 112 5.15 -11.02 4.30
C ALA A 112 5.14 -10.30 2.95
N ILE A 113 6.28 -9.84 2.45
CA ILE A 113 6.42 -9.30 1.09
C ILE A 113 6.04 -10.38 0.06
N ASP A 114 6.53 -11.62 0.22
CA ASP A 114 6.20 -12.72 -0.68
C ASP A 114 4.70 -13.08 -0.63
N LEU A 115 4.10 -13.06 0.56
CA LEU A 115 2.67 -13.27 0.74
C LEU A 115 1.84 -12.23 -0.02
N ILE A 116 2.16 -10.92 0.13
CA ILE A 116 1.45 -9.86 -0.59
C ILE A 116 1.70 -9.97 -2.11
N ARG A 117 2.91 -10.35 -2.52
CA ARG A 117 3.21 -10.57 -3.93
C ARG A 117 2.37 -11.70 -4.53
N SER A 118 2.10 -12.77 -3.77
CA SER A 118 1.25 -13.88 -4.22
C SER A 118 -0.19 -13.44 -4.52
N GLN A 119 -0.73 -12.43 -3.81
CA GLN A 119 -2.02 -11.82 -4.20
C GLN A 119 -1.95 -11.28 -5.62
N LEU A 120 -0.90 -10.53 -5.97
CA LEU A 120 -0.79 -9.91 -7.30
C LEU A 120 -0.58 -10.93 -8.44
N GLU A 121 -0.10 -12.14 -8.13
CA GLU A 121 0.00 -13.24 -9.12
C GLU A 121 -1.37 -13.74 -9.56
N THR A 122 -2.30 -13.78 -8.62
CA THR A 122 -3.64 -14.34 -8.83
C THR A 122 -4.73 -13.26 -8.84
N GLN A 123 -4.39 -11.98 -8.63
CA GLN A 123 -5.33 -10.85 -8.67
C GLN A 123 -6.17 -10.91 -9.95
N PRO A 124 -7.51 -10.91 -9.85
CA PRO A 124 -8.37 -10.85 -11.03
C PRO A 124 -8.02 -9.65 -11.94
N ARG A 125 -8.17 -9.87 -13.24
CA ARG A 125 -7.78 -8.88 -14.26
C ARG A 125 -8.88 -8.60 -15.26
N THR A 126 -8.84 -7.41 -15.81
CA THR A 126 -9.60 -7.05 -17.03
C THR A 126 -9.06 -7.83 -18.23
N LYS A 127 -9.78 -7.82 -19.34
CA LYS A 127 -9.34 -8.45 -20.60
C LYS A 127 -8.03 -7.86 -21.13
N GLU A 128 -7.80 -6.57 -20.89
CA GLU A 128 -6.55 -5.90 -21.29
C GLU A 128 -5.41 -6.09 -20.26
N GLY A 129 -5.68 -6.75 -19.12
CA GLY A 129 -4.66 -7.19 -18.18
C GLY A 129 -4.49 -6.30 -16.96
N ASN A 130 -5.26 -5.24 -16.76
CA ASN A 130 -5.22 -4.46 -15.53
C ASN A 130 -5.80 -5.23 -14.35
N PHE A 131 -5.22 -5.08 -13.18
CA PHE A 131 -5.80 -5.59 -11.94
C PHE A 131 -7.20 -5.01 -11.71
N TRP A 132 -8.16 -5.84 -11.32
CA TRP A 132 -9.36 -5.33 -10.68
C TRP A 132 -9.00 -4.66 -9.37
N HIS A 133 -9.67 -3.56 -9.04
CA HIS A 133 -9.40 -2.88 -7.79
C HIS A 133 -9.70 -3.75 -6.56
N LYS A 134 -10.84 -4.46 -6.60
CA LYS A 134 -11.23 -5.47 -5.59
C LYS A 134 -12.08 -6.55 -6.24
N ASP A 135 -12.08 -7.75 -5.69
CA ASP A 135 -12.93 -8.82 -6.16
C ASP A 135 -14.42 -8.46 -6.10
N ILE A 136 -14.85 -7.73 -5.06
CA ILE A 136 -16.22 -7.24 -4.91
C ILE A 136 -16.61 -6.17 -5.94
N TYR A 137 -15.67 -5.65 -6.72
CA TYR A 137 -15.87 -4.70 -7.82
C TYR A 137 -15.30 -5.27 -9.13
N PRO A 138 -15.90 -6.32 -9.68
CA PRO A 138 -15.38 -6.99 -10.86
C PRO A 138 -15.27 -6.05 -12.04
N TRP A 139 -14.21 -6.20 -12.83
CA TRP A 139 -13.90 -5.42 -14.04
C TRP A 139 -13.54 -3.95 -13.81
N GLN A 140 -13.50 -3.49 -12.54
CA GLN A 140 -13.21 -2.10 -12.23
C GLN A 140 -11.70 -1.88 -12.01
N VAL A 141 -11.18 -0.88 -12.71
CA VAL A 141 -9.83 -0.34 -12.53
C VAL A 141 -9.96 1.06 -11.94
N TRP A 142 -9.34 1.30 -10.79
CA TRP A 142 -9.37 2.61 -10.15
C TRP A 142 -7.99 3.25 -10.23
N LEU A 143 -7.95 4.58 -10.39
CA LEU A 143 -6.70 5.33 -10.57
C LEU A 143 -5.80 5.24 -9.33
N ASP A 144 -6.39 5.35 -8.13
CA ASP A 144 -5.68 5.19 -6.87
C ASP A 144 -5.18 3.75 -6.65
N GLY A 145 -5.86 2.74 -7.21
CA GLY A 145 -5.39 1.35 -7.22
C GLY A 145 -4.00 1.21 -7.86
N THR A 146 -3.67 2.07 -8.82
CA THR A 146 -2.31 2.16 -9.37
C THR A 146 -1.29 2.57 -8.33
N TYR A 147 -1.60 3.57 -7.51
CA TYR A 147 -0.75 3.97 -6.40
C TYR A 147 -0.68 2.88 -5.32
N MET A 148 -1.78 2.18 -5.08
CA MET A 148 -1.82 1.13 -4.05
C MET A 148 -0.91 -0.05 -4.42
N ALA A 149 -0.99 -0.57 -5.65
CA ALA A 149 -0.32 -1.80 -6.05
C ALA A 149 1.00 -1.61 -6.78
N GLN A 150 1.07 -0.68 -7.75
CA GLN A 150 2.20 -0.67 -8.70
C GLN A 150 3.55 -0.35 -8.06
N PRO A 151 3.69 0.56 -7.08
CA PRO A 151 4.98 0.76 -6.41
C PRO A 151 5.47 -0.49 -5.68
N PHE A 152 4.57 -1.20 -4.99
CA PHE A 152 4.91 -2.48 -4.35
C PHE A 152 5.35 -3.52 -5.40
N TYR A 153 4.55 -3.67 -6.47
CA TYR A 153 4.84 -4.62 -7.54
C TYR A 153 6.19 -4.35 -8.19
N MET A 154 6.44 -3.10 -8.58
CA MET A 154 7.70 -2.72 -9.23
C MET A 154 8.91 -2.90 -8.30
N GLU A 155 8.77 -2.59 -7.02
CA GLU A 155 9.85 -2.77 -6.05
C GLU A 155 10.18 -4.25 -5.83
N TYR A 156 9.13 -5.11 -5.73
CA TYR A 156 9.34 -6.55 -5.67
C TYR A 156 10.07 -7.08 -6.91
N GLU A 157 9.58 -6.71 -8.10
CA GLU A 157 10.17 -7.15 -9.36
C GLU A 157 11.63 -6.72 -9.50
N THR A 158 11.94 -5.51 -9.06
CA THR A 158 13.30 -4.96 -9.11
C THR A 158 14.24 -5.64 -8.12
N ARG A 159 13.80 -5.83 -6.88
CA ARG A 159 14.66 -6.38 -5.82
C ARG A 159 14.79 -7.89 -5.87
N PHE A 160 13.73 -8.61 -6.23
CA PHE A 160 13.65 -10.05 -6.02
C PHE A 160 13.35 -10.89 -7.26
N ASN A 161 12.87 -10.29 -8.35
CA ASN A 161 12.43 -11.03 -9.54
C ASN A 161 13.12 -10.60 -10.84
N LYS A 162 14.31 -10.01 -10.76
CA LYS A 162 15.12 -9.62 -11.93
C LYS A 162 14.34 -8.80 -12.97
N MET A 163 13.40 -7.95 -12.52
CA MET A 163 12.57 -7.07 -13.33
C MET A 163 11.60 -7.77 -14.30
N GLN A 164 11.30 -9.05 -14.10
CA GLN A 164 10.48 -9.83 -15.03
C GLN A 164 9.06 -9.28 -15.20
N GLY A 165 8.44 -8.76 -14.14
CA GLY A 165 7.09 -8.20 -14.16
C GLY A 165 7.01 -6.71 -14.53
N CYS A 166 8.15 -6.02 -14.74
CA CYS A 166 8.13 -4.57 -15.01
C CYS A 166 7.35 -4.19 -16.27
N ILE A 167 7.38 -5.04 -17.30
CA ILE A 167 6.62 -4.80 -18.54
C ILE A 167 5.11 -4.91 -18.31
N ASP A 168 4.67 -5.75 -17.38
CA ASP A 168 3.26 -5.87 -17.01
C ASP A 168 2.76 -4.58 -16.34
N SER A 169 3.52 -4.07 -15.37
CA SER A 169 3.23 -2.78 -14.75
C SER A 169 3.12 -1.65 -15.79
N TYR A 170 4.10 -1.55 -16.71
CA TYR A 170 4.06 -0.57 -17.80
C TYR A 170 2.80 -0.68 -18.64
N LYS A 171 2.39 -1.90 -19.04
CA LYS A 171 1.17 -2.13 -19.79
C LYS A 171 -0.08 -1.66 -19.05
N GLN A 172 -0.16 -1.92 -17.74
CA GLN A 172 -1.27 -1.47 -16.93
C GLN A 172 -1.38 0.07 -16.89
N PHE A 173 -0.26 0.79 -16.78
CA PHE A 173 -0.26 2.27 -16.91
C PHE A 173 -0.68 2.74 -18.29
N MET A 174 -0.25 2.08 -19.36
CA MET A 174 -0.65 2.45 -20.71
C MET A 174 -2.14 2.23 -20.97
N ASN A 175 -2.73 1.17 -20.41
CA ASN A 175 -4.16 0.93 -20.47
C ASN A 175 -4.96 2.01 -19.71
N ILE A 176 -4.49 2.41 -18.52
CA ILE A 176 -5.08 3.51 -17.76
C ILE A 176 -5.04 4.80 -18.56
N LYS A 177 -3.90 5.14 -19.18
CA LYS A 177 -3.79 6.30 -20.04
C LYS A 177 -4.78 6.24 -21.21
N LYS A 178 -4.95 5.08 -21.82
CA LYS A 178 -5.85 4.86 -22.96
C LYS A 178 -7.32 5.05 -22.57
N HIS A 179 -7.75 4.51 -21.41
CA HIS A 179 -9.16 4.44 -21.04
C HIS A 179 -9.60 5.56 -20.09
N MET A 180 -8.73 6.07 -19.26
CA MET A 180 -9.14 6.95 -18.16
C MET A 180 -8.72 8.41 -18.37
N ARG A 181 -7.89 8.72 -19.35
CA ARG A 181 -7.51 10.11 -19.62
C ARG A 181 -8.59 10.81 -20.44
N ASP A 182 -9.11 11.92 -19.92
CA ASP A 182 -9.98 12.82 -20.68
C ASP A 182 -9.11 13.65 -21.67
N GLU A 183 -9.38 13.51 -22.97
CA GLU A 183 -8.61 14.19 -24.00
C GLU A 183 -8.80 15.72 -24.00
N LYS A 184 -9.95 16.21 -23.51
CA LYS A 184 -10.24 17.65 -23.48
C LYS A 184 -9.51 18.39 -22.38
N THR A 185 -9.47 17.79 -21.19
CA THR A 185 -8.89 18.42 -20.01
C THR A 185 -7.48 17.91 -19.71
N GLY A 186 -7.11 16.74 -20.21
CA GLY A 186 -5.87 16.03 -19.88
C GLY A 186 -5.86 15.39 -18.49
N LEU A 187 -6.95 15.52 -17.73
CA LEU A 187 -7.12 14.89 -16.41
C LEU A 187 -7.52 13.42 -16.58
N TYR A 188 -7.48 12.70 -15.47
CA TYR A 188 -7.85 11.30 -15.43
C TYR A 188 -9.14 11.12 -14.62
N TYR A 189 -10.04 10.28 -15.13
CA TYR A 189 -11.17 9.78 -14.37
C TYR A 189 -10.68 8.95 -13.19
N HIS A 190 -11.48 8.90 -12.12
CA HIS A 190 -11.13 8.13 -10.92
C HIS A 190 -11.18 6.62 -11.17
N GLY A 191 -12.13 6.15 -11.94
CA GLY A 191 -12.30 4.73 -12.23
C GLY A 191 -12.85 4.44 -13.62
N TYR A 192 -12.64 3.19 -14.04
CA TYR A 192 -13.12 2.62 -15.29
C TYR A 192 -13.68 1.21 -15.06
N ASP A 193 -14.86 0.93 -15.58
CA ASP A 193 -15.48 -0.40 -15.62
C ASP A 193 -15.43 -0.94 -17.05
N GLU A 194 -14.57 -1.94 -17.27
CA GLU A 194 -14.39 -2.52 -18.61
C GLU A 194 -15.67 -3.22 -19.10
N SER A 195 -16.45 -3.85 -18.23
CA SER A 195 -17.66 -4.57 -18.62
C SER A 195 -18.78 -3.66 -19.09
N ARG A 196 -18.86 -2.45 -18.55
CA ARG A 196 -19.89 -1.46 -18.83
C ARG A 196 -19.41 -0.35 -19.76
N GLN A 197 -18.12 -0.30 -20.09
CA GLN A 197 -17.48 0.79 -20.84
C GLN A 197 -17.81 2.17 -20.22
N MET A 198 -17.74 2.26 -18.91
CA MET A 198 -18.12 3.42 -18.12
C MET A 198 -16.96 3.89 -17.24
N TYR A 199 -16.83 5.21 -17.11
CA TYR A 199 -15.86 5.83 -16.22
C TYR A 199 -16.52 6.88 -15.33
N TRP A 200 -15.90 7.18 -14.19
CA TRP A 200 -16.39 8.17 -13.22
C TRP A 200 -15.25 8.95 -12.59
#